data_381a5224751462ff8795e819efaa64b1
#
_entry.id   381a5224751462ff8795e819efaa64b1
#
_cell.length_a   1.000
_cell.length_b   1.000
_cell.length_c   1.000
_cell.angle_alpha   90.00
_cell.angle_beta   90.00
_cell.angle_gamma   90.00
#
_symmetry.space_group_name_H-M   'P 1'
#
loop_
_entity.id
_entity.type
_entity.pdbx_description
1 polymer ?
#
loop_
_entity_poly.entity_id
_entity_poly.type
_entity_poly.pdbx_seq_one_letter_code
_entity_poly.pdbx_strand_id
1 'polypeptide(L)' 'MKKIVIIPARLDSERLPEKPLKLIDKKTMIEWTYQAAKNSIADEIIVATDSNRIKKVVEEFEGNAVLTSDQHQT' A
#
# COMPACT_ATOMS: atom_id res chain seq x y z
N MET A 1 -1.08 -2.33 -24.06
CA MET A 1 -1.63 -1.39 -23.08
C MET A 1 -1.00 -1.57 -21.73
N LYS A 2 -0.78 -0.46 -21.06
CA LYS A 2 -0.19 -0.52 -19.73
C LYS A 2 -1.24 -0.86 -18.71
N LYS A 3 -0.94 -1.77 -17.81
CA LYS A 3 -1.85 -2.13 -16.74
C LYS A 3 -1.32 -1.60 -15.43
N ILE A 4 -2.13 -0.81 -14.76
CA ILE A 4 -1.75 -0.21 -13.48
C ILE A 4 -2.65 -0.79 -12.40
N VAL A 5 -2.02 -1.30 -11.35
CA VAL A 5 -2.75 -1.83 -10.20
C VAL A 5 -2.61 -0.82 -9.07
N ILE A 6 -3.73 -0.43 -8.49
CA ILE A 6 -3.74 0.48 -7.37
C ILE A 6 -4.17 -0.30 -6.14
N ILE A 7 -3.32 -0.29 -5.12
CA ILE A 7 -3.58 -1.00 -3.88
C ILE A 7 -3.98 -0.01 -2.81
N PRO A 8 -5.23 0.01 -2.40
CA PRO A 8 -5.62 0.92 -1.33
C PRO A 8 -5.12 0.37 0.00
N ALA A 9 -4.51 1.22 0.79
CA ALA A 9 -3.98 0.82 2.07
C ALA A 9 -4.21 1.93 3.08
N ARG A 10 -5.18 1.75 3.95
CA ARG A 10 -5.50 2.75 4.96
C ARG A 10 -5.01 2.27 6.30
N LEU A 11 -4.33 3.14 7.00
CA LEU A 11 -3.83 2.80 8.31
C LEU A 11 -4.97 2.73 9.32
N ASP A 12 -5.94 3.61 9.17
CA ASP A 12 -7.04 3.71 10.11
C ASP A 12 -8.14 2.77 9.69
N SER A 13 -7.97 1.52 10.01
CA SER A 13 -8.97 0.51 9.73
C SER A 13 -9.84 0.34 10.96
N GLU A 14 -11.12 0.19 10.76
CA GLU A 14 -12.03 0.09 11.89
C GLU A 14 -11.76 -1.15 12.72
N ARG A 15 -11.45 -2.23 12.09
CA ARG A 15 -11.31 -3.48 12.81
C ARG A 15 -9.88 -3.79 13.20
N LEU A 16 -8.98 -3.56 12.30
CA LEU A 16 -7.58 -3.89 12.56
C LEU A 16 -6.72 -2.70 12.21
N PRO A 17 -6.61 -1.74 13.11
CA PRO A 17 -5.76 -0.58 12.86
C PRO A 17 -4.34 -1.05 12.58
N GLU A 18 -3.70 -0.39 11.64
CA GLU A 18 -2.32 -0.69 11.27
C GLU A 18 -2.16 -2.07 10.63
N LYS A 19 -3.24 -2.68 10.18
CA LYS A 19 -3.13 -3.97 9.54
C LYS A 19 -2.12 -4.00 8.40
N PRO A 20 -2.04 -2.98 7.54
CA PRO A 20 -1.05 -3.03 6.46
C PRO A 20 0.38 -3.06 6.95
N LEU A 21 0.62 -2.64 8.20
CA LEU A 21 1.96 -2.63 8.76
C LEU A 21 2.25 -3.84 9.61
N LYS A 22 1.31 -4.77 9.73
CA LYS A 22 1.54 -5.96 10.52
C LYS A 22 2.59 -6.83 9.87
N LEU A 23 3.51 -7.33 10.67
CA LEU A 23 4.58 -8.16 10.14
C LEU A 23 4.14 -9.61 10.01
N ILE A 24 4.45 -10.19 8.88
CA ILE A 24 4.22 -11.60 8.62
C ILE A 24 5.50 -12.13 8.01
N ASP A 25 6.19 -13.01 8.71
CA ASP A 25 7.46 -13.57 8.24
C ASP A 25 8.43 -12.45 7.90
N LYS A 26 8.55 -11.47 8.79
CA LYS A 26 9.52 -10.39 8.68
C LYS A 26 9.21 -9.38 7.60
N LYS A 27 8.05 -9.48 6.96
CA LYS A 27 7.63 -8.47 5.99
C LYS A 27 6.28 -7.93 6.40
N THR A 28 6.05 -6.64 6.14
CA THR A 28 4.75 -6.08 6.42
C THR A 28 3.71 -6.64 5.45
N MET A 29 2.46 -6.63 5.88
CA MET A 29 1.40 -7.12 5.02
C MET A 29 1.34 -6.34 3.71
N ILE A 30 1.57 -5.04 3.75
CA ILE A 30 1.54 -4.24 2.54
C ILE A 30 2.65 -4.67 1.58
N GLU A 31 3.80 -5.07 2.11
CA GLU A 31 4.87 -5.52 1.25
C GLU A 31 4.51 -6.85 0.58
N TRP A 32 3.89 -7.78 1.31
CA TRP A 32 3.45 -9.02 0.71
C TRP A 32 2.44 -8.76 -0.40
N THR A 33 1.49 -7.85 -0.14
CA THR A 33 0.48 -7.52 -1.13
C THR A 33 1.11 -6.88 -2.36
N TYR A 34 2.07 -5.99 -2.15
CA TYR A 34 2.73 -5.32 -3.26
C TYR A 34 3.48 -6.33 -4.12
N GLN A 35 4.18 -7.25 -3.49
CA GLN A 35 4.93 -8.23 -4.25
C GLN A 35 4.03 -9.21 -4.99
N ALA A 36 2.89 -9.55 -4.42
CA ALA A 36 1.96 -10.40 -5.13
C ALA A 36 1.45 -9.71 -6.38
N ALA A 37 1.16 -8.42 -6.30
CA ALA A 37 0.73 -7.67 -7.46
C ALA A 37 1.86 -7.53 -8.47
N LYS A 38 3.09 -7.39 -7.97
CA LYS A 38 4.23 -7.24 -8.86
C LYS A 38 4.47 -8.51 -9.67
N ASN A 39 4.13 -9.65 -9.11
CA ASN A 39 4.29 -10.91 -9.82
C ASN A 39 3.14 -11.19 -10.79
N SER A 40 2.17 -10.29 -10.86
CA SER A 40 1.07 -10.46 -11.80
C SER A 40 1.45 -9.80 -13.12
N ILE A 41 0.47 -9.63 -13.99
CA ILE A 41 0.74 -9.03 -15.30
C ILE A 41 0.70 -7.52 -15.26
N ALA A 42 0.68 -6.94 -14.07
CA ALA A 42 0.63 -5.49 -13.97
C ALA A 42 1.94 -4.86 -14.42
N ASP A 43 1.84 -3.76 -15.16
CA ASP A 43 3.02 -3.05 -15.60
C ASP A 43 3.49 -2.07 -14.53
N GLU A 44 2.58 -1.59 -13.72
CA GLU A 44 2.93 -0.63 -12.69
C GLU A 44 2.03 -0.84 -11.49
N ILE A 45 2.54 -0.65 -10.31
CA ILE A 45 1.79 -0.82 -9.07
C ILE A 45 1.97 0.42 -8.24
N ILE A 46 0.85 0.93 -7.70
CA ILE A 46 0.86 2.11 -6.88
C ILE A 46 0.05 1.83 -5.63
N VAL A 47 0.60 2.15 -4.47
CA VAL A 47 -0.12 2.03 -3.21
C VAL A 47 -0.73 3.39 -2.91
N ALA A 48 -2.04 3.43 -2.74
CA ALA A 48 -2.73 4.66 -2.38
C ALA A 48 -3.06 4.60 -0.90
N THR A 49 -2.47 5.48 -0.12
CA THR A 49 -2.63 5.42 1.32
C THR A 49 -2.87 6.81 1.89
N ASP A 50 -3.53 6.85 3.02
CA ASP A 50 -3.75 8.10 3.74
C ASP A 50 -2.72 8.27 4.86
N SER A 51 -1.73 7.43 4.93
CA SER A 51 -0.78 7.43 6.03
C SER A 51 0.65 7.61 5.54
N ASN A 52 1.35 8.57 6.13
CA ASN A 52 2.76 8.74 5.83
C ASN A 52 3.58 7.54 6.26
N ARG A 53 3.15 6.83 7.30
CA ARG A 53 3.88 5.65 7.74
C ARG A 53 3.84 4.56 6.69
N ILE A 54 2.66 4.32 6.11
CA ILE A 54 2.55 3.30 5.07
C ILE A 54 3.34 3.73 3.85
N LYS A 55 3.25 5.00 3.48
CA LYS A 55 3.99 5.49 2.34
C LYS A 55 5.48 5.27 2.53
N LYS A 56 5.99 5.57 3.73
CA LYS A 56 7.39 5.40 4.00
C LYS A 56 7.80 3.94 3.94
N VAL A 57 6.97 3.05 4.47
CA VAL A 57 7.26 1.63 4.43
C VAL A 57 7.32 1.14 2.99
N VAL A 58 6.38 1.58 2.15
CA VAL A 58 6.38 1.18 0.75
C VAL A 58 7.64 1.68 0.06
N GLU A 59 8.06 2.89 0.37
CA GLU A 59 9.27 3.42 -0.25
C GLU A 59 10.52 2.69 0.21
N GLU A 60 10.49 2.13 1.41
CA GLU A 60 11.65 1.40 1.91
C GLU A 60 11.92 0.13 1.12
N PHE A 61 10.92 -0.48 0.55
CA PHE A 61 11.16 -1.64 -0.31
C PHE A 61 11.06 -1.25 -1.78
N GLU A 62 11.26 0.04 -2.05
CA GLU A 62 11.35 0.56 -3.41
C GLU A 62 10.04 0.47 -4.16
N GLY A 63 8.94 0.50 -3.46
CA GLY A 63 7.64 0.53 -4.10
C GLY A 63 7.19 1.95 -4.37
N ASN A 64 6.06 2.06 -5.08
CA ASN A 64 5.47 3.36 -5.38
C ASN A 64 4.26 3.58 -4.48
N ALA A 65 4.21 4.72 -3.84
CA ALA A 65 3.07 5.05 -2.99
C ALA A 65 2.71 6.51 -3.18
N VAL A 66 1.41 6.79 -3.07
CA VAL A 66 0.93 8.16 -3.12
C VAL A 66 0.05 8.39 -1.91
N LEU A 67 0.08 9.61 -1.40
CA LEU A 67 -0.77 9.97 -0.29
C LEU A 67 -2.08 10.47 -0.83
N THR A 68 -3.16 9.94 -0.28
CA THR A 68 -4.48 10.44 -0.58
C THR A 68 -4.95 11.26 0.59
N SER A 69 -5.85 12.17 0.34
CA SER A 69 -6.35 13.04 1.39
C SER A 69 -7.78 12.69 1.71
N ASP A 70 -8.08 12.60 3.00
CA ASP A 70 -9.43 12.37 3.40
C ASP A 70 -10.19 13.62 3.62
N GLN A 71 -9.53 14.73 3.57
CA GLN A 71 -10.19 15.94 3.99
C GLN A 71 -11.25 16.39 3.07
N HIS A 72 -11.12 16.04 1.85
CA HIS A 72 -12.04 16.53 0.88
C HIS A 72 -13.31 15.77 0.84
N GLN A 73 -13.37 14.69 1.54
CA GLN A 73 -14.50 13.90 1.42
C GLN A 73 -15.65 14.47 2.07
N THR A 74 -15.52 15.47 2.73
CA THR A 74 -16.70 15.99 3.35
C THR A 74 -17.87 16.07 2.43
#